data_ed1a3cc59f9d6552ca42c85acb7e5fe3
#
_entry.id   ed1a3cc59f9d6552ca42c85acb7e5fe3
#
_cell.length_a   1.000
_cell.length_b   1.000
_cell.length_c   1.000
_cell.angle_alpha   90.00
_cell.angle_beta   90.00
_cell.angle_gamma   90.00
#
_symmetry.space_group_name_H-M   'P 1'
#
loop_
_entity.id
_entity.type
_entity.pdbx_description
1 polymer ?
#
loop_
_entity_poly.entity_id
_entity_poly.type
_entity_poly.pdbx_seq_one_letter_code
_entity_poly.pdbx_strand_id
1 'polypeptide(L)'
;YAAGQQMGDILIQGMNLANPAKKPLMIELFGGSPDDNNAYKFYDGAIDRLQPYFDNGTLKIGSGQKGMDTVGTLRWSNELAMSRMENLLSAYYTNQTLDGILSPYDPISLSTLEACKAVGYGSADKPLPVVGGQDCIVASCKSILAGEQYATVLKDTRVLGQATVE
;
A
#
# COMPACT_ATOMS: atom_id res chain seq x y z
N TYR A 1 7.67 -6.93 11.45
CA TYR A 1 8.32 -5.61 11.31
C TYR A 1 9.13 -5.54 10.01
N ALA A 2 10.10 -6.45 9.76
CA ALA A 2 10.92 -6.46 8.54
C ALA A 2 10.09 -6.50 7.24
N ALA A 3 9.01 -7.29 7.19
CA ALA A 3 8.11 -7.29 6.04
C ALA A 3 7.44 -5.91 5.83
N GLY A 4 7.08 -5.23 6.92
CA GLY A 4 6.59 -3.84 6.85
C GLY A 4 7.62 -2.88 6.26
N GLN A 5 8.89 -2.99 6.67
CA GLN A 5 9.97 -2.21 6.08
C GLN A 5 10.10 -2.45 4.58
N GLN A 6 10.00 -3.71 4.13
CA GLN A 6 10.00 -4.02 2.69
C GLN A 6 8.81 -3.41 1.95
N MET A 7 7.63 -3.35 2.57
CA MET A 7 6.48 -2.64 1.97
C MET A 7 6.77 -1.13 1.81
N GLY A 8 7.40 -0.50 2.80
CA GLY A 8 7.87 0.88 2.70
C GLY A 8 8.90 1.05 1.58
N ASP A 9 9.87 0.15 1.49
CA ASP A 9 10.90 0.18 0.44
C ASP A 9 10.32 0.02 -0.98
N ILE A 10 9.27 -0.79 -1.15
CA ILE A 10 8.53 -0.91 -2.41
C ILE A 10 7.98 0.45 -2.85
N LEU A 11 7.37 1.21 -1.94
CA LEU A 11 6.85 2.54 -2.25
C LEU A 11 7.97 3.55 -2.51
N ILE A 12 9.06 3.51 -1.73
CA ILE A 12 10.23 4.38 -1.95
C ILE A 12 10.79 4.18 -3.36
N GLN A 13 10.92 2.94 -3.79
CA GLN A 13 11.44 2.61 -5.12
C GLN A 13 10.43 2.93 -6.22
N GLY A 14 9.20 2.44 -6.09
CA GLY A 14 8.17 2.58 -7.11
C GLY A 14 7.75 4.03 -7.37
N MET A 15 7.74 4.86 -6.34
CA MET A 15 7.44 6.29 -6.44
C MET A 15 8.69 7.14 -6.68
N ASN A 16 9.88 6.54 -6.73
CA ASN A 16 11.18 7.24 -6.86
C ASN A 16 11.33 8.39 -5.85
N LEU A 17 11.10 8.11 -4.58
CA LEU A 17 11.05 9.15 -3.53
C LEU A 17 12.37 9.88 -3.32
N ALA A 18 13.50 9.32 -3.77
CA ALA A 18 14.80 9.99 -3.74
C ALA A 18 14.85 11.18 -4.71
N ASN A 19 14.18 11.05 -5.88
CA ASN A 19 14.13 12.09 -6.92
C ASN A 19 12.70 12.16 -7.52
N PRO A 20 11.71 12.64 -6.75
CA PRO A 20 10.32 12.61 -7.19
C PRO A 20 10.06 13.64 -8.31
N ALA A 21 9.21 13.28 -9.26
CA ALA A 21 8.82 14.14 -10.38
C ALA A 21 8.04 15.40 -9.92
N LYS A 22 7.39 15.32 -8.76
CA LYS A 22 6.66 16.43 -8.11
C LYS A 22 6.73 16.31 -6.59
N LYS A 23 6.40 17.38 -5.88
CA LYS A 23 6.25 17.41 -4.41
C LYS A 23 5.04 18.25 -4.02
N PRO A 24 4.21 17.80 -3.07
CA PRO A 24 4.22 16.46 -2.49
C PRO A 24 3.68 15.40 -3.46
N LEU A 25 4.11 14.14 -3.30
CA LEU A 25 3.41 12.98 -3.82
C LEU A 25 2.33 12.57 -2.81
N MET A 26 1.13 12.25 -3.33
CA MET A 26 -0.03 11.95 -2.50
C MET A 26 -0.14 10.44 -2.27
N ILE A 27 -0.27 10.04 -1.00
CA ILE A 27 -0.36 8.63 -0.62
C ILE A 27 -1.56 8.41 0.31
N GLU A 28 -2.16 7.21 0.25
CA GLU A 28 -3.08 6.71 1.26
C GLU A 28 -2.53 5.48 1.95
N LEU A 29 -2.91 5.32 3.21
CA LEU A 29 -2.43 4.26 4.08
C LEU A 29 -3.57 3.28 4.37
N PHE A 30 -3.30 1.98 4.21
CA PHE A 30 -4.15 0.88 4.63
C PHE A 30 -3.37 0.00 5.60
N GLY A 31 -3.98 -0.33 6.71
CA GLY A 31 -3.48 -1.27 7.70
C GLY A 31 -4.21 -2.60 7.62
N GLY A 32 -3.64 -3.63 8.22
CA GLY A 32 -4.30 -4.92 8.42
C GLY A 32 -5.34 -4.86 9.54
N SER A 33 -5.79 -6.03 10.00
CA SER A 33 -6.84 -6.09 11.02
C SER A 33 -6.36 -5.59 12.39
N PRO A 34 -7.09 -4.70 13.05
CA PRO A 34 -6.70 -4.16 14.35
C PRO A 34 -6.68 -5.20 15.50
N ASP A 35 -7.30 -6.37 15.30
CA ASP A 35 -7.28 -7.50 16.23
C ASP A 35 -6.08 -8.45 15.99
N ASP A 36 -5.22 -8.16 15.01
CA ASP A 36 -4.00 -8.91 14.71
C ASP A 36 -2.75 -8.09 15.06
N ASN A 37 -1.96 -8.55 16.04
CA ASN A 37 -0.72 -7.89 16.43
C ASN A 37 0.30 -7.76 15.27
N ASN A 38 0.26 -8.63 14.27
CA ASN A 38 1.16 -8.53 13.12
C ASN A 38 0.83 -7.32 12.25
N ALA A 39 -0.44 -6.91 12.18
CA ALA A 39 -0.87 -5.74 11.43
C ALA A 39 -0.15 -4.46 11.90
N TYR A 40 -0.01 -4.29 13.22
CA TYR A 40 0.73 -3.17 13.80
C TYR A 40 2.20 -3.21 13.43
N LYS A 41 2.84 -4.38 13.51
CA LYS A 41 4.26 -4.54 13.16
C LYS A 41 4.51 -4.27 11.67
N PHE A 42 3.59 -4.65 10.80
CA PHE A 42 3.69 -4.34 9.37
C PHE A 42 3.55 -2.85 9.13
N TYR A 43 2.55 -2.24 9.74
CA TYR A 43 2.29 -0.80 9.63
C TYR A 43 3.48 0.01 10.15
N ASP A 44 3.95 -0.26 11.37
CA ASP A 44 5.06 0.46 12.00
C ASP A 44 6.35 0.35 11.16
N GLY A 45 6.67 -0.86 10.69
CA GLY A 45 7.85 -1.06 9.84
C GLY A 45 7.78 -0.26 8.54
N ALA A 46 6.61 -0.17 7.90
CA ALA A 46 6.43 0.61 6.69
C ALA A 46 6.50 2.12 6.98
N ILE A 47 5.86 2.58 8.06
CA ILE A 47 5.90 4.00 8.45
C ILE A 47 7.33 4.43 8.81
N ASP A 48 8.11 3.62 9.52
CA ASP A 48 9.50 3.94 9.82
C ASP A 48 10.33 4.21 8.55
N ARG A 49 10.10 3.46 7.49
CA ARG A 49 10.76 3.68 6.19
C ARG A 49 10.27 4.95 5.48
N LEU A 50 8.99 5.27 5.60
CA LEU A 50 8.36 6.40 4.92
C LEU A 50 8.46 7.71 5.70
N GLN A 51 8.69 7.66 7.02
CA GLN A 51 8.69 8.83 7.90
C GLN A 51 9.61 9.96 7.42
N PRO A 52 10.86 9.72 6.98
CA PRO A 52 11.73 10.78 6.47
C PRO A 52 11.15 11.55 5.29
N TYR A 53 10.33 10.89 4.47
CA TYR A 53 9.69 11.49 3.30
C TYR A 53 8.42 12.27 3.66
N PHE A 54 7.75 11.92 4.76
CA PHE A 54 6.71 12.75 5.35
C PHE A 54 7.31 14.01 5.99
N ASP A 55 8.40 13.86 6.76
CA ASP A 55 9.04 14.95 7.50
C ASP A 55 9.62 16.02 6.56
N ASN A 56 10.18 15.61 5.42
CA ASN A 56 10.75 16.54 4.44
C ASN A 56 9.74 17.05 3.39
N GLY A 57 8.45 16.67 3.52
CA GLY A 57 7.37 17.11 2.63
C GLY A 57 7.36 16.47 1.24
N THR A 58 8.14 15.42 1.00
CA THR A 58 8.10 14.64 -0.26
C THR A 58 6.80 13.86 -0.37
N LEU A 59 6.32 13.26 0.74
CA LEU A 59 5.05 12.56 0.84
C LEU A 59 4.03 13.35 1.65
N LYS A 60 2.77 13.24 1.27
CA LYS A 60 1.63 13.74 2.03
C LYS A 60 0.49 12.72 1.98
N ILE A 61 -0.15 12.47 3.12
CA ILE A 61 -1.37 11.70 3.19
C ILE A 61 -2.53 12.61 2.76
N GLY A 62 -3.16 12.30 1.64
CA GLY A 62 -4.20 13.16 1.06
C GLY A 62 -5.40 13.36 1.96
N SER A 63 -5.86 12.31 2.61
CA SER A 63 -6.93 12.34 3.60
C SER A 63 -6.49 12.84 4.98
N GLY A 64 -5.19 12.83 5.27
CA GLY A 64 -4.64 13.03 6.61
C GLY A 64 -4.86 11.85 7.57
N GLN A 65 -5.49 10.76 7.13
CA GLN A 65 -5.79 9.59 7.96
C GLN A 65 -4.53 8.75 8.20
N LYS A 66 -4.18 8.55 9.46
CA LYS A 66 -3.02 7.76 9.89
C LYS A 66 -3.29 7.05 11.21
N GLY A 67 -2.45 6.06 11.51
CA GLY A 67 -2.58 5.22 12.71
C GLY A 67 -3.58 4.08 12.52
N MET A 68 -3.26 2.94 13.12
CA MET A 68 -4.02 1.68 12.94
C MET A 68 -5.49 1.80 13.32
N ASP A 69 -5.84 2.66 14.29
CA ASP A 69 -7.24 2.91 14.69
C ASP A 69 -8.09 3.51 13.55
N THR A 70 -7.44 4.21 12.61
CA THR A 70 -8.12 4.89 11.50
C THR A 70 -7.97 4.13 10.18
N VAL A 71 -6.78 3.57 9.92
CA VAL A 71 -6.44 2.95 8.63
C VAL A 71 -6.55 1.43 8.65
N GLY A 72 -6.78 0.84 9.81
CA GLY A 72 -6.94 -0.61 9.98
C GLY A 72 -8.14 -1.14 9.20
N THR A 73 -8.00 -2.34 8.65
CA THR A 73 -9.01 -3.02 7.84
C THR A 73 -9.46 -4.26 8.59
N LEU A 74 -10.61 -4.16 9.27
CA LEU A 74 -11.13 -5.24 10.12
C LEU A 74 -11.23 -6.56 9.36
N ARG A 75 -10.75 -7.63 9.99
CA ARG A 75 -10.71 -9.00 9.44
C ARG A 75 -9.98 -9.10 8.10
N TRP A 76 -9.07 -8.17 7.82
CA TRP A 76 -8.33 -8.12 6.54
C TRP A 76 -9.25 -8.05 5.31
N SER A 77 -10.48 -7.52 5.46
CA SER A 77 -11.50 -7.54 4.40
C SER A 77 -11.13 -6.63 3.23
N ASN A 78 -10.97 -7.23 2.06
CA ASN A 78 -10.76 -6.51 0.81
C ASN A 78 -11.98 -5.67 0.41
N GLU A 79 -13.21 -6.09 0.77
CA GLU A 79 -14.45 -5.35 0.53
C GLU A 79 -14.48 -4.05 1.34
N LEU A 80 -14.08 -4.10 2.62
CA LEU A 80 -13.97 -2.90 3.45
C LEU A 80 -12.88 -1.96 2.93
N ALA A 81 -11.75 -2.51 2.48
CA ALA A 81 -10.68 -1.71 1.88
C ALA A 81 -11.13 -1.04 0.58
N MET A 82 -11.84 -1.76 -0.29
CA MET A 82 -12.41 -1.22 -1.53
C MET A 82 -13.36 -0.05 -1.23
N SER A 83 -14.34 -0.28 -0.36
CA SER A 83 -15.32 0.75 0.04
C SER A 83 -14.64 1.98 0.65
N ARG A 84 -13.61 1.77 1.50
CA ARG A 84 -12.84 2.88 2.05
C ARG A 84 -12.09 3.64 0.96
N MET A 85 -11.47 2.94 -0.01
CA MET A 85 -10.78 3.58 -1.13
C MET A 85 -11.74 4.40 -2.01
N GLU A 86 -12.92 3.88 -2.33
CA GLU A 86 -13.96 4.62 -3.07
C GLU A 86 -14.33 5.93 -2.36
N ASN A 87 -14.53 5.87 -1.03
CA ASN A 87 -14.80 7.06 -0.21
C ASN A 87 -13.63 8.06 -0.22
N LEU A 88 -12.38 7.58 -0.11
CA LEU A 88 -11.19 8.43 -0.17
C LEU A 88 -11.07 9.12 -1.54
N LEU A 89 -11.27 8.36 -2.62
CA LEU A 89 -11.18 8.90 -3.99
C LEU A 89 -12.22 9.99 -4.23
N SER A 90 -13.46 9.80 -3.79
CA SER A 90 -14.53 10.78 -3.95
C SER A 90 -14.34 12.03 -3.08
N ALA A 91 -13.81 11.87 -1.87
CA ALA A 91 -13.66 12.97 -0.92
C ALA A 91 -12.39 13.81 -1.15
N TYR A 92 -11.29 13.20 -1.56
CA TYR A 92 -9.98 13.86 -1.55
C TYR A 92 -9.27 13.90 -2.91
N TYR A 93 -9.69 13.11 -3.89
CA TYR A 93 -8.96 12.93 -5.16
C TYR A 93 -9.77 13.34 -6.42
N THR A 94 -10.74 14.21 -6.25
CA THR A 94 -11.48 14.81 -7.38
C THR A 94 -10.63 15.84 -8.13
N ASN A 95 -9.76 16.58 -7.44
CA ASN A 95 -8.94 17.65 -7.97
C ASN A 95 -7.43 17.41 -7.86
N GLN A 96 -7.02 16.25 -7.41
CA GLN A 96 -5.62 15.84 -7.30
C GLN A 96 -5.47 14.35 -7.57
N THR A 97 -4.25 13.91 -7.87
CA THR A 97 -3.96 12.52 -8.21
C THR A 97 -3.43 11.79 -6.97
N LEU A 98 -3.90 10.56 -6.74
CA LEU A 98 -3.31 9.62 -5.80
C LEU A 98 -2.09 8.99 -6.46
N ASP A 99 -0.91 9.10 -5.84
CA ASP A 99 0.36 8.63 -6.40
C ASP A 99 0.81 7.28 -5.82
N GLY A 100 0.39 6.96 -4.60
CA GLY A 100 0.77 5.71 -3.94
C GLY A 100 -0.22 5.22 -2.91
N ILE A 101 -0.17 3.92 -2.62
CA ILE A 101 -0.98 3.26 -1.61
C ILE A 101 -0.08 2.35 -0.78
N LEU A 102 0.01 2.59 0.53
CA LEU A 102 0.54 1.60 1.44
C LEU A 102 -0.55 0.55 1.68
N SER A 103 -0.28 -0.69 1.31
CA SER A 103 -1.20 -1.81 1.48
C SER A 103 -0.55 -2.94 2.28
N PRO A 104 -1.26 -3.54 3.25
CA PRO A 104 -0.69 -4.54 4.14
C PRO A 104 -0.60 -5.94 3.51
N TYR A 105 -1.36 -6.23 2.45
CA TYR A 105 -1.31 -7.51 1.73
C TYR A 105 -2.07 -7.49 0.40
N ASP A 106 -1.83 -8.48 -0.44
CA ASP A 106 -2.24 -8.53 -1.85
C ASP A 106 -3.75 -8.36 -2.11
N PRO A 107 -4.69 -9.02 -1.42
CA PRO A 107 -6.12 -8.83 -1.68
C PRO A 107 -6.59 -7.38 -1.46
N ILE A 108 -6.06 -6.68 -0.43
CA ILE A 108 -6.33 -5.25 -0.22
C ILE A 108 -5.72 -4.44 -1.36
N SER A 109 -4.49 -4.75 -1.81
CA SER A 109 -3.85 -4.07 -2.93
C SER A 109 -4.69 -4.15 -4.20
N LEU A 110 -5.16 -5.35 -4.55
CA LEU A 110 -5.97 -5.57 -5.74
C LEU A 110 -7.31 -4.83 -5.66
N SER A 111 -8.01 -4.89 -4.52
CA SER A 111 -9.29 -4.20 -4.37
C SER A 111 -9.16 -2.68 -4.40
N THR A 112 -8.09 -2.12 -3.83
CA THR A 112 -7.82 -0.67 -3.92
C THR A 112 -7.47 -0.24 -5.35
N LEU A 113 -6.75 -1.06 -6.12
CA LEU A 113 -6.50 -0.81 -7.55
C LEU A 113 -7.79 -0.84 -8.37
N GLU A 114 -8.70 -1.79 -8.10
CA GLU A 114 -9.99 -1.84 -8.79
C GLU A 114 -10.84 -0.59 -8.51
N ALA A 115 -10.88 -0.11 -7.26
CA ALA A 115 -11.54 1.16 -6.93
C ALA A 115 -10.93 2.35 -7.70
N CYS A 116 -9.60 2.39 -7.82
CA CYS A 116 -8.91 3.42 -8.62
C CYS A 116 -9.29 3.34 -10.11
N LYS A 117 -9.29 2.15 -10.70
CA LYS A 117 -9.67 1.93 -12.11
C LYS A 117 -11.09 2.39 -12.37
N ALA A 118 -12.03 2.14 -11.46
CA ALA A 118 -13.42 2.54 -11.57
C ALA A 118 -13.62 4.06 -11.74
N VAL A 119 -12.66 4.88 -11.29
CA VAL A 119 -12.67 6.35 -11.42
C VAL A 119 -11.62 6.87 -12.41
N GLY A 120 -11.15 6.01 -13.33
CA GLY A 120 -10.36 6.39 -14.50
C GLY A 120 -8.84 6.34 -14.30
N TYR A 121 -8.32 5.81 -13.20
CA TYR A 121 -6.89 5.52 -13.10
C TYR A 121 -6.48 4.39 -14.06
N GLY A 122 -5.25 4.43 -14.55
CA GLY A 122 -4.71 3.49 -15.51
C GLY A 122 -4.61 4.04 -16.93
N SER A 123 -5.03 5.29 -17.15
CA SER A 123 -4.80 6.01 -18.40
C SER A 123 -3.45 6.75 -18.40
N ALA A 124 -3.00 7.22 -19.57
CA ALA A 124 -1.75 7.99 -19.69
C ALA A 124 -1.77 9.28 -18.85
N ASP A 125 -2.93 9.94 -18.75
CA ASP A 125 -3.10 11.19 -18.01
C ASP A 125 -3.35 10.97 -16.51
N LYS A 126 -3.75 9.76 -16.13
CA LYS A 126 -4.07 9.40 -14.75
C LYS A 126 -3.54 7.98 -14.45
N PRO A 127 -2.22 7.81 -14.28
CA PRO A 127 -1.62 6.50 -14.06
C PRO A 127 -2.12 5.86 -12.76
N LEU A 128 -2.04 4.52 -12.69
CA LEU A 128 -2.32 3.81 -11.46
C LEU A 128 -1.35 4.24 -10.35
N PRO A 129 -1.82 4.36 -9.10
CA PRO A 129 -0.95 4.62 -7.97
C PRO A 129 0.03 3.44 -7.77
N VAL A 130 1.23 3.73 -7.32
CA VAL A 130 2.17 2.69 -6.91
C VAL A 130 1.62 1.99 -5.68
N VAL A 131 1.44 0.68 -5.76
CA VAL A 131 1.01 -0.16 -4.65
C VAL A 131 1.85 -1.42 -4.58
N GLY A 132 2.30 -1.73 -3.38
CA GLY A 132 2.89 -3.03 -3.06
C GLY A 132 1.83 -3.98 -2.53
N GLY A 133 2.29 -5.09 -1.95
CA GLY A 133 1.45 -6.05 -1.26
C GLY A 133 2.30 -7.03 -0.47
N GLN A 134 1.68 -8.09 0.00
CA GLN A 134 2.33 -9.19 0.71
C GLN A 134 1.58 -10.48 0.42
N ASP A 135 2.29 -11.59 0.45
CA ASP A 135 1.89 -12.99 0.32
C ASP A 135 2.01 -13.58 -1.10
N CYS A 136 2.26 -12.76 -2.11
CA CYS A 136 2.58 -13.24 -3.47
C CYS A 136 1.50 -14.20 -4.02
N ILE A 137 0.22 -13.84 -3.87
CA ILE A 137 -0.87 -14.66 -4.41
C ILE A 137 -0.87 -14.62 -5.94
N VAL A 138 -1.41 -15.64 -6.57
CA VAL A 138 -1.40 -15.77 -8.05
C VAL A 138 -2.02 -14.57 -8.75
N ALA A 139 -3.11 -14.02 -8.21
CA ALA A 139 -3.77 -12.85 -8.77
C ALA A 139 -2.85 -11.62 -8.73
N SER A 140 -2.10 -11.44 -7.64
CA SER A 140 -1.13 -10.36 -7.48
C SER A 140 0.05 -10.51 -8.44
N CYS A 141 0.57 -11.73 -8.59
CA CYS A 141 1.63 -11.98 -9.58
C CYS A 141 1.17 -11.63 -11.01
N LYS A 142 -0.08 -11.94 -11.37
CA LYS A 142 -0.65 -11.54 -12.66
C LYS A 142 -0.78 -10.03 -12.79
N SER A 143 -1.22 -9.34 -11.74
CA SER A 143 -1.33 -7.88 -11.69
C SER A 143 0.04 -7.20 -11.85
N ILE A 144 1.08 -7.75 -11.22
CA ILE A 144 2.47 -7.27 -11.37
C ILE A 144 2.96 -7.45 -12.82
N LEU A 145 2.71 -8.61 -13.42
CA LEU A 145 3.07 -8.87 -14.82
C LEU A 145 2.33 -7.96 -15.80
N ALA A 146 1.10 -7.55 -15.46
CA ALA A 146 0.31 -6.59 -16.22
C ALA A 146 0.76 -5.14 -16.01
N GLY A 147 1.68 -4.87 -15.08
CA GLY A 147 2.16 -3.53 -14.75
C GLY A 147 1.19 -2.71 -13.89
N GLU A 148 0.24 -3.35 -13.22
CA GLU A 148 -0.77 -2.68 -12.38
C GLU A 148 -0.34 -2.59 -10.92
N GLN A 149 -0.03 -3.70 -10.27
CA GLN A 149 0.62 -3.73 -8.96
C GLN A 149 2.13 -3.66 -9.14
N TYR A 150 2.83 -2.85 -8.34
CA TYR A 150 4.26 -2.65 -8.51
C TYR A 150 5.09 -3.85 -8.03
N ALA A 151 4.79 -4.38 -6.84
CA ALA A 151 5.51 -5.51 -6.25
C ALA A 151 4.70 -6.18 -5.14
N THR A 152 5.18 -7.32 -4.65
CA THR A 152 4.66 -7.97 -3.45
C THR A 152 5.79 -8.54 -2.61
N VAL A 153 5.62 -8.56 -1.28
CA VAL A 153 6.58 -9.16 -0.35
C VAL A 153 6.28 -10.66 -0.21
N LEU A 154 7.24 -11.50 -0.60
CA LEU A 154 7.17 -12.93 -0.39
C LEU A 154 7.71 -13.30 1.01
N LYS A 155 6.87 -13.90 1.84
CA LYS A 155 7.30 -14.59 3.07
C LYS A 155 7.53 -16.06 2.74
N ASP A 156 8.78 -16.46 2.52
CA ASP A 156 9.11 -17.85 2.23
C ASP A 156 8.94 -18.73 3.48
N THR A 157 7.80 -19.40 3.57
CA THR A 157 7.45 -20.27 4.69
C THR A 157 8.35 -21.50 4.79
N ARG A 158 9.08 -21.87 3.73
CA ARG A 158 10.07 -22.97 3.75
C ARG A 158 11.25 -22.64 4.68
N VAL A 159 11.69 -21.38 4.66
CA VAL A 159 12.75 -20.90 5.56
C VAL A 159 12.29 -20.95 7.03
N LEU A 160 11.03 -20.57 7.30
CA LEU A 160 10.46 -20.66 8.65
C LEU A 160 10.32 -22.11 9.11
N GLY A 161 9.90 -23.02 8.21
CA GLY A 161 9.79 -24.45 8.50
C GLY A 161 11.15 -25.08 8.83
N GLN A 162 12.21 -24.72 8.12
CA GLN A 162 13.57 -25.18 8.40
C GLN A 162 14.07 -24.75 9.77
N ALA A 163 13.86 -23.47 10.13
CA ALA A 163 14.28 -22.93 11.43
C ALA A 163 13.50 -23.52 12.63
N THR A 164 12.38 -24.21 12.40
CA THR A 164 11.55 -24.80 13.48
C THR A 164 11.95 -26.25 13.76
N VAL A 165 12.74 -26.88 12.89
CA VAL A 165 13.16 -28.30 12.98
C VAL A 165 14.58 -28.44 13.52
N GLU A 166 15.35 -27.37 13.60
CA GLU A 166 16.66 -27.28 14.28
C GLU A 166 16.52 -26.94 15.77
#